data_0d27a62822afc279ce48813225528f25
#
_entry.id   0d27a62822afc279ce48813225528f25
#
_cell.length_a   1.000
_cell.length_b   1.000
_cell.length_c   1.000
_cell.angle_alpha   90.00
_cell.angle_beta   90.00
_cell.angle_gamma   90.00
#
_symmetry.space_group_name_H-M   'P 1'
#
loop_
_entity.id
_entity.type
_entity.pdbx_description
1 polymer ?
#
loop_
_entity_poly.entity_id
_entity_poly.type
_entity_poly.pdbx_seq_one_letter_code
_entity_poly.pdbx_strand_id
1 'polypeptide(L)' 'MDLERLTSRSKDALRAALTSARDRNHPEASQPHLLRALLDQPEGLTMPLLQRAGANPADVRRRLDGVLDALPAAYG' A
#
# COMPACT_ATOMS: atom_id res chain seq x y z
N MET A 1 -15.23 10.78 -14.79
CA MET A 1 -14.07 10.21 -14.10
C MET A 1 -12.81 10.66 -14.81
N ASP A 2 -11.84 11.16 -14.05
CA ASP A 2 -10.60 11.66 -14.62
C ASP A 2 -9.56 10.55 -14.67
N LEU A 3 -9.32 10.02 -15.87
CA LEU A 3 -8.38 8.91 -16.07
C LEU A 3 -6.93 9.33 -15.78
N GLU A 4 -6.59 10.59 -16.04
CA GLU A 4 -5.25 11.09 -15.73
C GLU A 4 -4.98 11.09 -14.24
N ARG A 5 -5.98 11.48 -13.43
CA ARG A 5 -5.86 11.45 -11.97
C ARG A 5 -5.68 10.02 -11.46
N LEU A 6 -6.47 9.09 -11.99
CA LEU A 6 -6.36 7.68 -11.61
C LEU A 6 -4.98 7.12 -11.99
N THR A 7 -4.50 7.46 -13.17
CA THR A 7 -3.19 7.01 -13.62
C THR A 7 -2.07 7.57 -12.73
N SER A 8 -2.14 8.87 -12.41
CA SER A 8 -1.16 9.52 -11.54
C SER A 8 -1.14 8.89 -10.15
N ARG A 9 -2.33 8.65 -9.57
CA ARG A 9 -2.44 8.04 -8.25
C ARG A 9 -1.90 6.61 -8.24
N SER A 10 -2.17 5.85 -9.29
CA SER A 10 -1.66 4.48 -9.43
C SER A 10 -0.13 4.47 -9.51
N LYS A 11 0.44 5.42 -10.27
CA LYS A 11 1.88 5.55 -10.38
C LYS A 11 2.50 5.94 -9.03
N ASP A 12 1.86 6.86 -8.31
CA ASP A 12 2.32 7.28 -6.99
C ASP A 12 2.29 6.12 -5.99
N ALA A 13 1.22 5.34 -6.01
CA ALA A 13 1.09 4.17 -5.15
C ALA A 13 2.17 3.14 -5.46
N LEU A 14 2.41 2.87 -6.74
CA LEU A 14 3.45 1.94 -7.15
C LEU A 14 4.83 2.41 -6.71
N ARG A 15 5.12 3.69 -6.90
CA ARG A 15 6.39 4.29 -6.47
C ARG A 15 6.57 4.19 -4.97
N ALA A 16 5.52 4.48 -4.20
CA ALA A 16 5.55 4.36 -2.75
C ALA A 16 5.76 2.91 -2.30
N ALA A 17 5.15 1.95 -3.01
CA ALA A 17 5.33 0.54 -2.71
C ALA A 17 6.77 0.09 -2.95
N LEU A 18 7.39 0.55 -4.04
CA LEU A 18 8.79 0.26 -4.35
C LEU A 18 9.73 0.84 -3.29
N THR A 19 9.46 2.08 -2.87
CA THR A 19 10.23 2.75 -1.84
C THR A 19 10.11 2.01 -0.51
N SER A 20 8.89 1.61 -0.13
CA SER A 20 8.65 0.86 1.09
C SER A 20 9.42 -0.47 1.10
N ALA A 21 9.38 -1.20 -0.02
CA ALA A 21 10.11 -2.46 -0.13
C ALA A 21 11.62 -2.24 0.03
N ARG A 22 12.15 -1.19 -0.61
CA ARG A 22 13.57 -0.84 -0.50
C ARG A 22 13.95 -0.51 0.94
N ASP A 23 13.15 0.33 1.59
CA ASP A 23 13.43 0.78 2.96
C ASP A 23 13.39 -0.37 3.95
N ARG A 24 12.58 -1.40 3.68
CA ARG A 24 12.49 -2.59 4.52
C ARG A 24 13.47 -3.70 4.10
N ASN A 25 14.29 -3.44 3.09
CA ASN A 25 15.22 -4.43 2.52
C ASN A 25 14.50 -5.68 1.99
N HIS A 26 13.29 -5.49 1.48
CA HIS A 26 12.58 -6.57 0.81
C HIS A 26 13.09 -6.67 -0.63
N PRO A 27 13.31 -7.90 -1.16
CA PRO A 27 13.90 -8.07 -2.49
C PRO A 27 13.00 -7.54 -3.61
N GLU A 28 11.70 -7.47 -3.37
CA GLU A 28 10.76 -6.93 -4.37
C GLU A 28 9.53 -6.34 -3.70
N ALA A 29 8.84 -5.44 -4.40
CA ALA A 29 7.55 -4.95 -3.96
C ALA A 29 6.49 -6.00 -4.29
N SER A 30 5.58 -6.22 -3.36
CA SER A 30 4.52 -7.22 -3.49
C SER A 30 3.16 -6.60 -3.20
N GLN A 31 2.11 -7.42 -3.25
CA GLN A 31 0.75 -6.95 -3.01
C GLN A 31 0.58 -6.23 -1.66
N PRO A 32 1.14 -6.72 -0.54
CA PRO A 32 1.03 -5.99 0.72
C PRO A 32 1.65 -4.60 0.68
N HIS A 33 2.77 -4.42 -0.01
CA HIS A 33 3.39 -3.11 -0.18
C HIS A 33 2.46 -2.17 -0.95
N LEU A 34 1.88 -2.66 -2.04
CA LEU A 34 1.01 -1.85 -2.88
C LEU A 34 -0.26 -1.47 -2.13
N LEU A 35 -0.89 -2.41 -1.45
CA LEU A 35 -2.12 -2.14 -0.70
C LEU A 35 -1.85 -1.14 0.43
N ARG A 36 -0.73 -1.26 1.13
CA ARG A 36 -0.36 -0.33 2.18
C ARG A 36 -0.16 1.09 1.62
N ALA A 37 0.47 1.19 0.45
CA ALA A 37 0.66 2.47 -0.23
C ALA A 37 -0.67 3.09 -0.65
N LEU A 38 -1.60 2.27 -1.14
CA LEU A 38 -2.93 2.76 -1.50
C LEU A 38 -3.70 3.28 -0.29
N LEU A 39 -3.57 2.63 0.86
CA LEU A 39 -4.20 3.08 2.09
C LEU A 39 -3.66 4.43 2.57
N ASP A 40 -2.40 4.71 2.27
CA ASP A 40 -1.77 5.96 2.70
C ASP A 40 -2.06 7.14 1.78
N GLN A 41 -2.69 6.92 0.63
CA GLN A 41 -3.02 8.02 -0.27
C GLN A 41 -4.11 8.91 0.35
N PRO A 42 -3.85 10.22 0.57
CA PRO A 42 -4.77 11.07 1.33
C PRO A 42 -6.13 11.25 0.68
N GLU A 43 -6.20 11.18 -0.66
CA GLU A 43 -7.47 11.33 -1.38
C GLU A 43 -7.81 10.05 -2.16
N GLY A 44 -7.24 8.91 -1.73
CA GLY A 44 -7.47 7.64 -2.39
C GLY A 44 -8.87 7.09 -2.12
N LEU A 45 -9.30 6.17 -2.99
CA LEU A 45 -10.61 5.52 -2.86
C LEU A 45 -10.57 4.30 -1.93
N THR A 46 -9.39 3.84 -1.57
CA THR A 46 -9.24 2.58 -0.83
C THR A 46 -9.90 2.63 0.54
N MET A 47 -9.66 3.69 1.31
CA MET A 47 -10.29 3.83 2.63
C MET A 47 -11.81 3.88 2.57
N PRO A 48 -12.43 4.74 1.73
CA PRO A 48 -13.88 4.74 1.62
C PRO A 48 -14.46 3.40 1.18
N LEU A 49 -13.79 2.70 0.27
CA LEU A 49 -14.24 1.38 -0.19
C LEU A 49 -14.21 0.36 0.95
N LEU A 50 -13.15 0.36 1.75
CA LEU A 50 -13.03 -0.53 2.90
C LEU A 50 -14.13 -0.24 3.93
N GLN A 51 -14.40 1.03 4.20
CA GLN A 51 -15.46 1.43 5.12
C GLN A 51 -16.82 0.96 4.64
N ARG A 52 -17.10 1.10 3.34
CA ARG A 52 -18.36 0.65 2.75
C ARG A 52 -18.51 -0.87 2.81
N ALA A 53 -17.40 -1.59 2.72
CA ALA A 53 -17.39 -3.04 2.83
C ALA A 53 -17.49 -3.53 4.28
N GLY A 54 -17.55 -2.63 5.26
CA GLY A 54 -17.63 -2.97 6.67
C GLY A 54 -16.30 -3.26 7.32
N ALA A 55 -15.20 -3.03 6.63
CA ALA A 55 -13.87 -3.21 7.19
C ALA A 55 -13.39 -1.94 7.90
N ASN A 56 -12.63 -2.10 8.98
CA ASN A 56 -12.02 -0.98 9.67
C ASN A 56 -10.65 -0.70 9.04
N PRO A 57 -10.47 0.47 8.37
CA PRO A 57 -9.19 0.77 7.71
C PRO A 57 -7.99 0.72 8.64
N ALA A 58 -8.14 1.13 9.90
CA ALA A 58 -7.04 1.09 10.85
C ALA A 58 -6.61 -0.35 11.16
N ASP A 59 -7.57 -1.27 11.24
CA ASP A 59 -7.26 -2.70 11.44
C ASP A 59 -6.57 -3.29 10.23
N VAL A 60 -7.03 -2.96 9.03
CA VAL A 60 -6.41 -3.43 7.79
C VAL A 60 -4.96 -2.93 7.72
N ARG A 61 -4.74 -1.65 8.01
CA ARG A 61 -3.40 -1.06 8.03
C ARG A 61 -2.50 -1.80 9.00
N ARG A 62 -2.97 -2.06 10.21
CA ARG A 62 -2.19 -2.75 11.25
C ARG A 62 -1.83 -4.16 10.82
N ARG A 63 -2.78 -4.89 10.22
CA ARG A 63 -2.53 -6.24 9.72
C ARG A 63 -1.52 -6.24 8.58
N LEU A 64 -1.60 -5.26 7.69
CA LEU A 64 -0.64 -5.13 6.59
C LEU A 64 0.75 -4.83 7.12
N ASP A 65 0.87 -3.94 8.11
CA ASP A 65 2.16 -3.66 8.73
C ASP A 65 2.75 -4.92 9.36
N GLY A 66 1.91 -5.74 10.00
CA GLY A 66 2.35 -7.03 10.53
C GLY A 66 2.84 -7.98 9.44
N VAL A 67 2.13 -8.05 8.33
CA VAL A 67 2.54 -8.87 7.18
C VAL A 67 3.89 -8.38 6.64
N LEU A 68 4.03 -7.06 6.45
CA LEU A 68 5.26 -6.47 5.94
C LEU A 68 6.45 -6.73 6.88
N ASP A 69 6.21 -6.61 8.19
CA ASP A 69 7.24 -6.86 9.19
C ASP A 69 7.69 -8.33 9.19
N ALA A 70 6.80 -9.24 8.83
CA ALA A 70 7.09 -10.66 8.80
C ALA A 70 7.75 -11.13 7.49
N LEU A 71 7.78 -10.29 6.45
CA LEU A 71 8.42 -10.66 5.19
C LEU A 71 9.95 -10.73 5.36
N PRO A 72 10.59 -11.74 4.72
CA PRO A 72 12.04 -11.85 4.81
C PRO A 72 12.74 -10.65 4.20
N ALA A 73 13.68 -10.08 4.94
CA ALA A 73 14.53 -9.01 4.42
C ALA A 73 15.78 -9.61 3.76
N ALA A 74 16.22 -9.00 2.67
CA ALA A 74 17.43 -9.40 1.97
C ALA A 74 18.53 -8.38 2.26
N TYR A 75 19.57 -8.81 2.95
CA TYR A 75 20.75 -7.99 3.21
C TYR A 75 21.90 -8.53 2.37
N GLY A 76 22.28 -7.76 1.38
CA GLY A 76 23.29 -8.19 0.46
C GLY A 76 24.66 -7.67 0.74
#